data_bab930750752d1960dfc88a98842bfa5
#
_entry.id   bab930750752d1960dfc88a98842bfa5
#
_cell.length_a   1.000
_cell.length_b   1.000
_cell.length_c   1.000
_cell.angle_alpha   90.00
_cell.angle_beta   90.00
_cell.angle_gamma   90.00
#
_symmetry.space_group_name_H-M   'P 1'
#
loop_
_entity.id
_entity.type
_entity.pdbx_description
1 polymer ?
#
loop_
_entity_poly.entity_id
_entity_poly.type
_entity_poly.pdbx_seq_one_letter_code
_entity_poly.pdbx_strand_id
1 'polypeptide(L)'
;MGILNITPDSFADGGRYNTLEGAIRHAREMIAEGVDIIDIGGESTRPGAERVSESEELSRVIPVITALANDGVKISIDTMRASTAQAAIEAGAHIINDVSGGLSDSKMLAMAAQLKTPYIAMHWRGQSKDMNSMAIYNDVVRDVISELQERIDAALDAGIVKENLIIDPGIGFAKDAHHNWAIIDHVGEFVDLGYPVLIGGSRKRFLGGSTPDEREEASIALTKRLSTTGIWGVRVHSVKPHKEVLPL
;
A
#
# COMPACT_ATOMS: atom_id res chain seq x y z
N MET A 1 -5.98 5.53 4.53
CA MET A 1 -4.76 4.80 4.97
C MET A 1 -3.57 5.74 4.80
N GLY A 2 -2.87 6.06 5.89
CA GLY A 2 -1.69 6.94 5.89
C GLY A 2 -0.39 6.15 5.76
N ILE A 3 0.53 6.61 4.91
CA ILE A 3 1.81 5.95 4.65
C ILE A 3 2.85 6.38 5.69
N LEU A 4 3.42 5.40 6.39
CA LEU A 4 4.56 5.60 7.30
C LEU A 4 5.77 4.78 6.83
N ASN A 5 6.60 5.37 5.99
CA ASN A 5 7.83 4.72 5.53
C ASN A 5 8.96 4.92 6.54
N ILE A 6 9.56 3.81 6.99
CA ILE A 6 10.71 3.81 7.90
C ILE A 6 11.96 3.46 7.11
N THR A 7 12.30 4.33 6.15
CA THR A 7 13.48 4.18 5.30
C THR A 7 14.40 5.38 5.47
N PRO A 8 15.74 5.24 5.28
CA PRO A 8 16.67 6.36 5.42
C PRO A 8 16.30 7.58 4.59
N ASP A 9 15.74 7.37 3.39
CA ASP A 9 15.34 8.44 2.47
C ASP A 9 14.02 9.13 2.85
N SER A 10 13.17 8.47 3.61
CA SER A 10 11.83 9.01 3.97
C SER A 10 11.92 10.16 4.98
N PHE A 11 13.07 10.33 5.62
CA PHE A 11 13.33 11.34 6.62
C PHE A 11 14.52 12.23 6.22
N ALA A 12 14.84 12.31 4.92
CA ALA A 12 15.99 13.04 4.38
C ALA A 12 15.89 14.57 4.47
N ASP A 13 14.74 15.11 4.90
CA ASP A 13 14.59 16.55 5.14
C ASP A 13 15.30 16.98 6.44
N GLY A 14 16.64 16.99 6.40
CA GLY A 14 17.46 17.63 7.41
C GLY A 14 17.78 16.83 8.67
N GLY A 15 17.79 15.50 8.62
CA GLY A 15 18.45 14.67 9.66
C GLY A 15 17.76 14.60 11.01
N ARG A 16 16.50 15.03 11.14
CA ARG A 16 15.80 15.10 12.44
C ARG A 16 14.90 13.91 12.78
N TYR A 17 14.60 13.01 11.85
CA TYR A 17 13.56 11.99 12.06
C TYR A 17 13.98 10.56 11.70
N ASN A 18 15.27 10.28 11.56
CA ASN A 18 15.80 8.94 11.31
C ASN A 18 15.75 8.04 12.57
N THR A 19 14.92 8.41 13.56
CA THR A 19 14.84 7.71 14.83
C THR A 19 13.45 7.07 14.98
N LEU A 20 13.36 5.99 15.73
CA LEU A 20 12.12 5.38 16.18
C LEU A 20 11.14 6.43 16.73
N GLU A 21 11.63 7.39 17.52
CA GLU A 21 10.83 8.46 18.10
C GLU A 21 10.20 9.38 17.04
N GLY A 22 10.93 9.67 15.96
CA GLY A 22 10.42 10.46 14.83
C GLY A 22 9.28 9.78 14.11
N ALA A 23 9.41 8.48 13.84
CA ALA A 23 8.37 7.67 13.21
C ALA A 23 7.11 7.59 14.08
N ILE A 24 7.28 7.34 15.39
CA ILE A 24 6.16 7.28 16.35
C ILE A 24 5.46 8.64 16.44
N ARG A 25 6.22 9.74 16.50
CA ARG A 25 5.61 11.07 16.53
C ARG A 25 4.79 11.34 15.28
N HIS A 26 5.35 11.08 14.10
CA HIS A 26 4.62 11.27 12.84
C HIS A 26 3.36 10.38 12.74
N ALA A 27 3.43 9.15 13.21
CA ALA A 27 2.26 8.29 13.31
C ALA A 27 1.17 8.91 14.20
N ARG A 28 1.54 9.47 15.36
CA ARG A 28 0.61 10.12 16.27
C ARG A 28 0.04 11.43 15.70
N GLU A 29 0.80 12.15 14.89
CA GLU A 29 0.29 13.29 14.11
C GLU A 29 -0.80 12.83 13.12
N MET A 30 -0.57 11.73 12.38
CA MET A 30 -1.58 11.14 11.49
C MET A 30 -2.83 10.70 12.26
N ILE A 31 -2.68 10.14 13.47
CA ILE A 31 -3.82 9.77 14.33
C ILE A 31 -4.62 11.01 14.72
N ALA A 32 -3.95 12.08 15.11
CA ALA A 32 -4.60 13.36 15.45
C ALA A 32 -5.31 14.00 14.24
N GLU A 33 -4.83 13.75 13.02
CA GLU A 33 -5.45 14.16 11.76
C GLU A 33 -6.61 13.25 11.32
N GLY A 34 -6.90 12.18 12.08
CA GLY A 34 -8.03 11.29 11.85
C GLY A 34 -7.76 10.16 10.83
N VAL A 35 -6.54 9.65 10.75
CA VAL A 35 -6.23 8.48 9.92
C VAL A 35 -7.00 7.25 10.43
N ASP A 36 -7.50 6.42 9.50
CA ASP A 36 -8.20 5.20 9.86
C ASP A 36 -7.23 4.01 10.01
N ILE A 37 -6.17 3.99 9.18
CA ILE A 37 -5.16 2.94 9.15
C ILE A 37 -3.79 3.58 8.90
N ILE A 38 -2.77 3.20 9.66
CA ILE A 38 -1.37 3.56 9.38
C ILE A 38 -0.69 2.36 8.72
N ASP A 39 -0.13 2.56 7.52
CA ASP A 39 0.56 1.55 6.74
C ASP A 39 2.07 1.72 6.91
N ILE A 40 2.69 0.79 7.62
CA ILE A 40 4.09 0.85 8.05
C ILE A 40 4.95 0.02 7.11
N GLY A 41 5.93 0.64 6.45
CA GLY A 41 6.86 -0.04 5.55
C GLY A 41 8.32 0.21 5.91
N GLY A 42 9.12 -0.85 5.94
CA GLY A 42 10.57 -0.80 6.23
C GLY A 42 11.46 -0.84 4.98
N GLU A 43 10.86 -1.13 3.82
CA GLU A 43 11.54 -1.24 2.53
C GLU A 43 10.91 -0.26 1.52
N SER A 44 11.74 0.38 0.69
CA SER A 44 11.22 1.26 -0.36
C SER A 44 10.77 0.45 -1.56
N THR A 45 9.54 0.69 -2.01
CA THR A 45 8.98 0.11 -3.25
C THR A 45 9.05 1.07 -4.44
N ARG A 46 9.78 2.19 -4.30
CA ARG A 46 9.96 3.16 -5.39
C ARG A 46 10.75 2.56 -6.55
N PRO A 47 10.51 2.99 -7.81
CA PRO A 47 11.31 2.53 -8.95
C PRO A 47 12.81 2.67 -8.71
N GLY A 48 13.57 1.57 -8.92
CA GLY A 48 15.03 1.56 -8.74
C GLY A 48 15.52 1.35 -7.30
N ALA A 49 14.63 1.22 -6.32
CA ALA A 49 15.02 0.94 -4.95
C ALA A 49 15.60 -0.48 -4.83
N GLU A 50 16.68 -0.59 -4.06
CA GLU A 50 17.25 -1.88 -3.67
C GLU A 50 16.51 -2.44 -2.45
N ARG A 51 16.39 -3.77 -2.41
CA ARG A 51 15.82 -4.45 -1.26
C ARG A 51 16.78 -4.43 -0.08
N VAL A 52 16.24 -4.23 1.11
CA VAL A 52 16.99 -4.38 2.36
C VAL A 52 16.96 -5.85 2.84
N SER A 53 17.86 -6.22 3.76
CA SER A 53 17.81 -7.53 4.40
C SER A 53 16.54 -7.68 5.26
N GLU A 54 16.10 -8.91 5.50
CA GLU A 54 14.98 -9.19 6.39
C GLU A 54 15.23 -8.65 7.80
N SER A 55 16.44 -8.84 8.34
CA SER A 55 16.80 -8.35 9.65
C SER A 55 16.73 -6.82 9.76
N GLU A 56 17.11 -6.13 8.69
CA GLU A 56 17.01 -4.66 8.62
C GLU A 56 15.56 -4.21 8.57
N GLU A 57 14.72 -4.84 7.74
CA GLU A 57 13.29 -4.54 7.67
C GLU A 57 12.61 -4.74 9.03
N LEU A 58 12.84 -5.89 9.67
CA LEU A 58 12.31 -6.18 11.02
C LEU A 58 12.75 -5.14 12.05
N SER A 59 14.03 -4.77 12.05
CA SER A 59 14.59 -3.79 12.99
C SER A 59 13.96 -2.41 12.86
N ARG A 60 13.47 -2.06 11.67
CA ARG A 60 12.78 -0.80 11.40
C ARG A 60 11.32 -0.83 11.83
N VAL A 61 10.56 -1.88 11.43
CA VAL A 61 9.10 -1.88 11.56
C VAL A 61 8.60 -2.35 12.92
N ILE A 62 9.20 -3.39 13.51
CA ILE A 62 8.69 -4.01 14.74
C ILE A 62 8.66 -3.05 15.94
N PRO A 63 9.71 -2.25 16.22
CA PRO A 63 9.66 -1.29 17.33
C PRO A 63 8.57 -0.24 17.19
N VAL A 64 8.30 0.22 15.96
CA VAL A 64 7.24 1.22 15.69
C VAL A 64 5.86 0.60 15.86
N ILE A 65 5.62 -0.61 15.32
CA ILE A 65 4.35 -1.33 15.46
C ILE A 65 4.04 -1.56 16.95
N THR A 66 5.03 -2.08 17.69
CA THR A 66 4.88 -2.33 19.14
C THR A 66 4.53 -1.06 19.92
N ALA A 67 5.15 0.07 19.58
CA ALA A 67 4.90 1.34 20.25
C ALA A 67 3.49 1.90 19.96
N LEU A 68 2.94 1.61 18.78
CA LEU A 68 1.64 2.10 18.32
C LEU A 68 0.48 1.12 18.58
N ALA A 69 0.76 -0.12 18.98
CA ALA A 69 -0.24 -1.18 19.11
C ALA A 69 -1.43 -0.84 20.05
N ASN A 70 -1.23 0.08 20.99
CA ASN A 70 -2.26 0.53 21.95
C ASN A 70 -2.77 1.95 21.69
N ASP A 71 -2.37 2.61 20.61
CA ASP A 71 -2.76 3.99 20.29
C ASP A 71 -4.18 4.09 19.65
N GLY A 72 -4.91 2.96 19.54
CA GLY A 72 -6.32 2.93 19.10
C GLY A 72 -6.52 3.05 17.58
N VAL A 73 -5.45 3.03 16.78
CA VAL A 73 -5.49 3.05 15.32
C VAL A 73 -5.24 1.66 14.75
N LYS A 74 -5.83 1.35 13.59
CA LYS A 74 -5.45 0.13 12.86
C LYS A 74 -4.08 0.29 12.22
N ILE A 75 -3.26 -0.77 12.30
CA ILE A 75 -1.92 -0.81 11.74
C ILE A 75 -1.90 -1.83 10.60
N SER A 76 -1.35 -1.44 9.46
CA SER A 76 -1.02 -2.29 8.33
C SER A 76 0.49 -2.42 8.23
N ILE A 77 0.99 -3.58 7.84
CA ILE A 77 2.40 -3.82 7.49
C ILE A 77 2.55 -3.91 5.98
N ASP A 78 3.32 -2.99 5.38
CA ASP A 78 3.71 -3.02 3.96
C ASP A 78 4.98 -3.84 3.81
N THR A 79 4.83 -5.09 3.42
CA THR A 79 5.95 -6.04 3.25
C THR A 79 5.64 -7.13 2.23
N MET A 80 6.68 -7.59 1.54
CA MET A 80 6.64 -8.75 0.64
C MET A 80 7.23 -10.02 1.26
N ARG A 81 7.53 -10.02 2.57
CA ARG A 81 8.12 -11.17 3.28
C ARG A 81 7.13 -11.74 4.30
N ALA A 82 6.86 -13.04 4.20
CA ALA A 82 5.97 -13.74 5.13
C ALA A 82 6.45 -13.66 6.58
N SER A 83 7.76 -13.80 6.81
CA SER A 83 8.34 -13.71 8.15
C SER A 83 8.19 -12.33 8.78
N THR A 84 8.40 -11.25 8.00
CA THR A 84 8.17 -9.87 8.47
C THR A 84 6.69 -9.63 8.76
N ALA A 85 5.79 -10.10 7.89
CA ALA A 85 4.36 -9.97 8.10
C ALA A 85 3.90 -10.70 9.36
N GLN A 86 4.37 -11.93 9.59
CA GLN A 86 4.06 -12.69 10.80
C GLN A 86 4.53 -11.94 12.06
N ALA A 87 5.79 -11.52 12.10
CA ALA A 87 6.35 -10.80 13.24
C ALA A 87 5.61 -9.47 13.50
N ALA A 88 5.18 -8.77 12.44
CA ALA A 88 4.40 -7.54 12.55
C ALA A 88 3.00 -7.78 13.15
N ILE A 89 2.31 -8.84 12.74
CA ILE A 89 1.00 -9.22 13.32
C ILE A 89 1.16 -9.60 14.79
N GLU A 90 2.19 -10.37 15.13
CA GLU A 90 2.50 -10.73 16.53
C GLU A 90 2.85 -9.50 17.38
N ALA A 91 3.43 -8.45 16.78
CA ALA A 91 3.73 -7.18 17.43
C ALA A 91 2.53 -6.22 17.55
N GLY A 92 1.39 -6.55 16.95
CA GLY A 92 0.15 -5.78 17.04
C GLY A 92 -0.34 -5.12 15.74
N ALA A 93 0.21 -5.47 14.57
CA ALA A 93 -0.39 -5.09 13.30
C ALA A 93 -1.69 -5.86 13.05
N HIS A 94 -2.58 -5.29 12.21
CA HIS A 94 -3.94 -5.79 11.98
C HIS A 94 -4.17 -6.22 10.53
N ILE A 95 -3.35 -5.75 9.59
CA ILE A 95 -3.54 -5.93 8.16
C ILE A 95 -2.17 -6.22 7.54
N ILE A 96 -2.13 -7.10 6.55
CA ILE A 96 -0.94 -7.33 5.72
C ILE A 96 -1.19 -6.64 4.38
N ASN A 97 -0.31 -5.72 4.00
CA ASN A 97 -0.30 -5.07 2.69
C ASN A 97 0.90 -5.62 1.88
N ASP A 98 0.61 -6.53 0.95
CA ASP A 98 1.63 -7.15 0.11
C ASP A 98 1.54 -6.64 -1.33
N VAL A 99 2.44 -5.73 -1.68
CA VAL A 99 2.52 -5.15 -3.04
C VAL A 99 2.82 -6.20 -4.13
N SER A 100 3.25 -7.41 -3.76
CA SER A 100 3.49 -8.51 -4.71
C SER A 100 2.30 -9.44 -4.90
N GLY A 101 1.23 -9.31 -4.10
CA GLY A 101 0.08 -10.22 -4.15
C GLY A 101 0.45 -11.70 -3.93
N GLY A 102 1.45 -11.97 -3.09
CA GLY A 102 1.95 -13.32 -2.81
C GLY A 102 3.02 -13.85 -3.78
N LEU A 103 3.41 -13.06 -4.78
CA LEU A 103 4.36 -13.52 -5.81
C LEU A 103 5.83 -13.46 -5.37
N SER A 104 6.17 -12.57 -4.44
CA SER A 104 7.56 -12.39 -3.99
C SER A 104 8.00 -13.44 -2.96
N ASP A 105 7.08 -13.95 -2.15
CA ASP A 105 7.34 -14.97 -1.13
C ASP A 105 6.24 -16.05 -1.18
N SER A 106 6.60 -17.25 -1.56
CA SER A 106 5.67 -18.39 -1.71
C SER A 106 4.97 -18.81 -0.40
N LYS A 107 5.45 -18.34 0.76
CA LYS A 107 4.86 -18.64 2.08
C LYS A 107 3.81 -17.59 2.49
N MET A 108 3.75 -16.44 1.81
CA MET A 108 2.94 -15.28 2.22
C MET A 108 1.46 -15.63 2.35
N LEU A 109 0.85 -16.18 1.31
CA LEU A 109 -0.58 -16.46 1.30
C LEU A 109 -0.99 -17.50 2.35
N ALA A 110 -0.21 -18.60 2.47
CA ALA A 110 -0.48 -19.63 3.48
C ALA A 110 -0.34 -19.07 4.91
N MET A 111 0.64 -18.21 5.15
CA MET A 111 0.85 -17.55 6.45
C MET A 111 -0.30 -16.59 6.75
N ALA A 112 -0.72 -15.74 5.80
CA ALA A 112 -1.83 -14.82 5.98
C ALA A 112 -3.15 -15.55 6.28
N ALA A 113 -3.40 -16.68 5.58
CA ALA A 113 -4.55 -17.54 5.84
C ALA A 113 -4.51 -18.15 7.25
N GLN A 114 -3.36 -18.63 7.69
CA GLN A 114 -3.18 -19.19 9.04
C GLN A 114 -3.41 -18.15 10.14
N LEU A 115 -2.96 -16.93 9.95
CA LEU A 115 -3.16 -15.81 10.88
C LEU A 115 -4.59 -15.26 10.85
N LYS A 116 -5.39 -15.60 9.84
CA LYS A 116 -6.76 -15.10 9.63
C LYS A 116 -6.82 -13.57 9.60
N THR A 117 -5.78 -12.95 9.08
CA THR A 117 -5.59 -11.50 9.05
C THR A 117 -6.06 -10.93 7.71
N PRO A 118 -6.71 -9.76 7.67
CA PRO A 118 -6.97 -9.05 6.43
C PRO A 118 -5.70 -8.88 5.60
N TYR A 119 -5.80 -9.17 4.32
CA TYR A 119 -4.70 -9.19 3.37
C TYR A 119 -5.02 -8.34 2.14
N ILE A 120 -4.13 -7.42 1.80
CA ILE A 120 -4.22 -6.60 0.61
C ILE A 120 -3.32 -7.21 -0.46
N ALA A 121 -3.95 -7.71 -1.53
CA ALA A 121 -3.26 -8.23 -2.70
C ALA A 121 -3.18 -7.16 -3.79
N MET A 122 -1.97 -6.67 -4.09
CA MET A 122 -1.80 -5.70 -5.16
C MET A 122 -1.38 -6.38 -6.47
N HIS A 123 -1.84 -5.84 -7.60
CA HIS A 123 -1.36 -6.20 -8.92
C HIS A 123 0.12 -5.81 -9.09
N TRP A 124 0.95 -6.79 -9.42
CA TRP A 124 2.39 -6.65 -9.50
C TRP A 124 2.99 -7.47 -10.65
N ARG A 125 3.90 -6.88 -11.42
CA ARG A 125 4.59 -7.52 -12.54
C ARG A 125 6.11 -7.59 -12.38
N GLY A 126 6.63 -7.38 -11.16
CA GLY A 126 8.07 -7.52 -10.92
C GLY A 126 8.62 -6.53 -9.92
N GLN A 127 9.88 -6.75 -9.58
CA GLN A 127 10.62 -5.92 -8.60
C GLN A 127 10.75 -4.48 -9.08
N SER A 128 10.88 -3.55 -8.14
CA SER A 128 11.01 -2.10 -8.39
C SER A 128 12.11 -1.76 -9.42
N LYS A 129 13.12 -2.60 -9.53
CA LYS A 129 14.24 -2.48 -10.46
C LYS A 129 13.80 -2.66 -11.92
N ASP A 130 12.90 -3.61 -12.19
CA ASP A 130 12.56 -4.05 -13.55
C ASP A 130 11.14 -3.67 -13.98
N MET A 131 10.29 -3.21 -13.06
CA MET A 131 8.86 -3.03 -13.28
C MET A 131 8.51 -2.08 -14.42
N ASN A 132 9.34 -1.07 -14.71
CA ASN A 132 9.05 -0.12 -15.78
C ASN A 132 9.11 -0.76 -17.18
N SER A 133 9.99 -1.75 -17.38
CA SER A 133 10.09 -2.50 -18.64
C SER A 133 8.91 -3.46 -18.85
N MET A 134 8.14 -3.74 -17.81
CA MET A 134 6.98 -4.64 -17.83
C MET A 134 5.65 -3.91 -18.06
N ALA A 135 5.67 -2.58 -18.30
CA ALA A 135 4.48 -1.77 -18.59
C ALA A 135 3.97 -2.00 -20.03
N ILE A 136 3.78 -3.26 -20.43
CA ILE A 136 3.29 -3.66 -21.75
C ILE A 136 1.93 -4.34 -21.58
N TYR A 137 0.88 -3.72 -22.10
CA TYR A 137 -0.50 -4.19 -22.03
C TYR A 137 -1.16 -4.13 -23.41
N ASN A 138 -2.06 -5.06 -23.69
CA ASN A 138 -2.96 -4.96 -24.84
C ASN A 138 -4.18 -4.08 -24.48
N ASP A 139 -4.76 -4.37 -23.32
CA ASP A 139 -5.82 -3.58 -22.66
C ASP A 139 -5.51 -3.58 -21.17
N VAL A 140 -4.97 -2.46 -20.66
CA VAL A 140 -4.47 -2.40 -19.28
C VAL A 140 -5.54 -2.70 -18.25
N VAL A 141 -6.79 -2.34 -18.45
CA VAL A 141 -7.88 -2.58 -17.50
C VAL A 141 -8.18 -4.09 -17.44
N ARG A 142 -8.40 -4.71 -18.60
CA ARG A 142 -8.70 -6.14 -18.69
C ARG A 142 -7.53 -7.00 -18.25
N ASP A 143 -6.31 -6.66 -18.67
CA ASP A 143 -5.11 -7.42 -18.31
C ASP A 143 -4.87 -7.37 -16.81
N VAL A 144 -5.00 -6.18 -16.18
CA VAL A 144 -4.85 -6.02 -14.72
C VAL A 144 -5.97 -6.74 -13.96
N ILE A 145 -7.21 -6.71 -14.43
CA ILE A 145 -8.32 -7.46 -13.82
C ILE A 145 -8.04 -8.98 -13.90
N SER A 146 -7.60 -9.47 -15.06
CA SER A 146 -7.26 -10.88 -15.22
C SER A 146 -6.13 -11.32 -14.28
N GLU A 147 -5.07 -10.53 -14.19
CA GLU A 147 -3.93 -10.84 -13.31
C GLU A 147 -4.26 -10.69 -11.81
N LEU A 148 -5.14 -9.75 -11.45
CA LEU A 148 -5.68 -9.66 -10.09
C LEU A 148 -6.57 -10.87 -9.76
N GLN A 149 -7.37 -11.35 -10.72
CA GLN A 149 -8.20 -12.54 -10.50
C GLN A 149 -7.34 -13.76 -10.17
N GLU A 150 -6.19 -13.93 -10.83
CA GLU A 150 -5.23 -14.99 -10.47
C GLU A 150 -4.69 -14.84 -9.04
N ARG A 151 -4.52 -13.60 -8.55
CA ARG A 151 -4.07 -13.36 -7.16
C ARG A 151 -5.20 -13.63 -6.16
N ILE A 152 -6.43 -13.26 -6.51
CA ILE A 152 -7.63 -13.55 -5.73
C ILE A 152 -7.78 -15.07 -5.59
N ASP A 153 -7.75 -15.80 -6.70
CA ASP A 153 -7.90 -17.25 -6.70
C ASP A 153 -6.81 -17.92 -5.88
N ALA A 154 -5.54 -17.50 -6.06
CA ALA A 154 -4.43 -18.03 -5.27
C ALA A 154 -4.57 -17.73 -3.76
N ALA A 155 -5.09 -16.56 -3.38
CA ALA A 155 -5.33 -16.21 -1.99
C ALA A 155 -6.46 -17.07 -1.37
N LEU A 156 -7.56 -17.27 -2.11
CA LEU A 156 -8.67 -18.13 -1.69
C LEU A 156 -8.24 -19.60 -1.57
N ASP A 157 -7.49 -20.10 -2.55
CA ASP A 157 -6.95 -21.47 -2.56
C ASP A 157 -5.98 -21.72 -1.38
N ALA A 158 -5.24 -20.69 -0.97
CA ALA A 158 -4.39 -20.75 0.23
C ALA A 158 -5.19 -20.72 1.56
N GLY A 159 -6.50 -20.44 1.51
CA GLY A 159 -7.41 -20.41 2.65
C GLY A 159 -7.69 -19.01 3.23
N ILE A 160 -7.28 -17.93 2.56
CA ILE A 160 -7.74 -16.58 2.94
C ILE A 160 -9.22 -16.48 2.62
N VAL A 161 -10.05 -16.12 3.61
CA VAL A 161 -11.48 -15.96 3.38
C VAL A 161 -11.80 -14.66 2.63
N LYS A 162 -12.87 -14.66 1.84
CA LYS A 162 -13.25 -13.51 1.00
C LYS A 162 -13.34 -12.20 1.78
N GLU A 163 -13.86 -12.25 2.99
CA GLU A 163 -14.08 -11.09 3.86
C GLU A 163 -12.76 -10.44 4.33
N ASN A 164 -11.67 -11.20 4.28
CA ASN A 164 -10.33 -10.73 4.64
C ASN A 164 -9.49 -10.32 3.43
N LEU A 165 -10.01 -10.43 2.21
CA LEU A 165 -9.25 -10.09 1.02
C LEU A 165 -9.62 -8.71 0.50
N ILE A 166 -8.61 -7.85 0.35
CA ILE A 166 -8.69 -6.50 -0.23
C ILE A 166 -7.80 -6.52 -1.48
N ILE A 167 -8.19 -5.83 -2.53
CA ILE A 167 -7.42 -5.78 -3.79
C ILE A 167 -6.93 -4.36 -4.08
N ASP A 168 -5.77 -4.25 -4.74
CA ASP A 168 -5.22 -2.97 -5.23
C ASP A 168 -4.76 -3.15 -6.69
N PRO A 169 -5.27 -2.39 -7.65
CA PRO A 169 -4.85 -2.47 -9.06
C PRO A 169 -3.41 -2.01 -9.31
N GLY A 170 -2.68 -1.57 -8.30
CA GLY A 170 -1.25 -1.25 -8.38
C GLY A 170 -0.95 -0.02 -9.23
N ILE A 171 -1.63 1.11 -8.97
CA ILE A 171 -1.35 2.39 -9.62
C ILE A 171 0.14 2.75 -9.50
N GLY A 172 0.81 3.02 -10.62
CA GLY A 172 2.23 3.37 -10.66
C GLY A 172 3.22 2.19 -10.55
N PHE A 173 2.72 0.95 -10.53
CA PHE A 173 3.55 -0.25 -10.60
C PHE A 173 3.43 -0.90 -11.96
N ALA A 174 4.54 -1.03 -12.70
CA ALA A 174 4.57 -1.52 -14.07
C ALA A 174 3.54 -0.85 -14.99
N LYS A 175 3.31 0.44 -14.84
CA LYS A 175 2.30 1.23 -15.56
C LYS A 175 2.82 2.61 -15.86
N ASP A 176 2.65 3.08 -17.11
CA ASP A 176 2.88 4.45 -17.49
C ASP A 176 1.71 5.37 -17.10
N ALA A 177 1.78 6.66 -17.45
CA ALA A 177 0.74 7.63 -17.10
C ALA A 177 -0.60 7.29 -17.75
N HIS A 178 -0.60 6.85 -19.01
CA HIS A 178 -1.83 6.49 -19.73
C HIS A 178 -2.51 5.27 -19.10
N HIS A 179 -1.73 4.25 -18.76
CA HIS A 179 -2.23 3.05 -18.07
C HIS A 179 -2.86 3.39 -16.72
N ASN A 180 -2.22 4.27 -15.94
CA ASN A 180 -2.74 4.65 -14.63
C ASN A 180 -4.07 5.40 -14.74
N TRP A 181 -4.20 6.33 -15.69
CA TRP A 181 -5.45 7.04 -15.91
C TRP A 181 -6.55 6.13 -16.43
N ALA A 182 -6.24 5.19 -17.34
CA ALA A 182 -7.22 4.22 -17.82
C ALA A 182 -7.81 3.38 -16.66
N ILE A 183 -6.98 2.92 -15.74
CA ILE A 183 -7.44 2.18 -14.54
C ILE A 183 -8.32 3.08 -13.65
N ILE A 184 -7.93 4.34 -13.42
CA ILE A 184 -8.72 5.27 -12.61
C ILE A 184 -10.06 5.58 -13.26
N ASP A 185 -10.09 5.76 -14.59
CA ASP A 185 -11.31 6.02 -15.35
C ASP A 185 -12.29 4.84 -15.32
N HIS A 186 -11.77 3.61 -15.17
CA HIS A 186 -12.52 2.36 -15.12
C HIS A 186 -12.49 1.69 -13.74
N VAL A 187 -12.25 2.45 -12.66
CA VAL A 187 -12.13 1.89 -11.31
C VAL A 187 -13.39 1.11 -10.87
N GLY A 188 -14.57 1.45 -11.42
CA GLY A 188 -15.80 0.72 -11.18
C GLY A 188 -15.71 -0.76 -11.57
N GLU A 189 -15.00 -1.11 -12.64
CA GLU A 189 -14.82 -2.51 -13.06
C GLU A 189 -14.03 -3.33 -12.01
N PHE A 190 -13.13 -2.69 -11.25
CA PHE A 190 -12.44 -3.32 -10.13
C PHE A 190 -13.34 -3.48 -8.90
N VAL A 191 -14.22 -2.49 -8.63
CA VAL A 191 -15.23 -2.58 -7.56
C VAL A 191 -16.24 -3.69 -7.85
N ASP A 192 -16.61 -3.87 -9.12
CA ASP A 192 -17.55 -4.91 -9.57
C ASP A 192 -17.01 -6.34 -9.39
N LEU A 193 -15.70 -6.53 -9.12
CA LEU A 193 -15.16 -7.83 -8.71
C LEU A 193 -15.68 -8.28 -7.34
N GLY A 194 -16.29 -7.37 -6.57
CA GLY A 194 -16.95 -7.67 -5.30
C GLY A 194 -15.99 -7.87 -4.12
N TYR A 195 -14.81 -7.23 -4.19
CA TYR A 195 -13.83 -7.12 -3.11
C TYR A 195 -13.62 -5.65 -2.75
N PRO A 196 -13.26 -5.31 -1.49
CA PRO A 196 -12.80 -3.97 -1.15
C PRO A 196 -11.59 -3.55 -2.01
N VAL A 197 -11.64 -2.34 -2.59
CA VAL A 197 -10.58 -1.83 -3.48
C VAL A 197 -9.80 -0.72 -2.79
N LEU A 198 -8.48 -0.86 -2.70
CA LEU A 198 -7.55 0.16 -2.25
C LEU A 198 -6.89 0.83 -3.46
N ILE A 199 -6.75 2.16 -3.44
CA ILE A 199 -6.04 2.91 -4.49
C ILE A 199 -4.89 3.72 -3.88
N GLY A 200 -3.66 3.41 -4.29
CA GLY A 200 -2.44 4.10 -3.89
C GLY A 200 -1.93 5.07 -4.96
N GLY A 201 -2.60 6.21 -5.18
CA GLY A 201 -2.23 7.19 -6.22
C GLY A 201 -1.41 8.40 -5.74
N SER A 202 -1.31 8.63 -4.43
CA SER A 202 -0.73 9.83 -3.83
C SER A 202 0.72 10.10 -4.26
N ARG A 203 0.99 11.32 -4.69
CA ARG A 203 2.30 11.87 -5.11
C ARG A 203 3.00 11.11 -6.24
N LYS A 204 2.28 10.24 -6.96
CA LYS A 204 2.85 9.47 -8.07
C LYS A 204 3.03 10.31 -9.33
N ARG A 205 4.04 9.97 -10.13
CA ARG A 205 4.49 10.78 -11.31
C ARG A 205 3.42 11.01 -12.37
N PHE A 206 2.48 10.10 -12.53
CA PHE A 206 1.40 10.22 -13.51
C PHE A 206 0.45 11.40 -13.23
N LEU A 207 0.47 11.95 -12.01
CA LEU A 207 -0.30 13.14 -11.64
C LEU A 207 0.30 14.45 -12.16
N GLY A 208 1.47 14.40 -12.81
CA GLY A 208 2.19 15.58 -13.28
C GLY A 208 3.14 16.13 -12.20
N GLY A 209 3.65 17.35 -12.42
CA GLY A 209 4.60 18.00 -11.52
C GLY A 209 5.99 17.36 -11.48
N SER A 210 7.00 18.13 -11.11
CA SER A 210 8.40 17.68 -11.06
C SER A 210 8.77 17.05 -9.71
N THR A 211 8.16 17.53 -8.62
CA THR A 211 8.43 17.07 -7.26
C THR A 211 7.21 16.38 -6.64
N PRO A 212 7.38 15.54 -5.60
CA PRO A 212 6.26 14.96 -4.86
C PRO A 212 5.30 16.00 -4.29
N ASP A 213 5.80 17.13 -3.80
CA ASP A 213 4.99 18.20 -3.18
C ASP A 213 4.14 18.93 -4.23
N GLU A 214 4.64 19.15 -5.44
CA GLU A 214 3.85 19.71 -6.55
C GLU A 214 2.68 18.81 -6.96
N ARG A 215 2.70 17.52 -6.61
CA ARG A 215 1.65 16.54 -6.90
C ARG A 215 0.60 16.43 -5.79
N GLU A 216 0.76 17.13 -4.69
CA GLU A 216 -0.13 17.00 -3.54
C GLU A 216 -1.56 17.44 -3.88
N GLU A 217 -1.72 18.60 -4.51
CA GLU A 217 -3.03 19.10 -4.92
C GLU A 217 -3.74 18.13 -5.89
N ALA A 218 -3.00 17.60 -6.87
CA ALA A 218 -3.54 16.60 -7.80
C ALA A 218 -3.88 15.28 -7.08
N SER A 219 -3.13 14.91 -6.04
CA SER A 219 -3.41 13.72 -5.21
C SER A 219 -4.73 13.90 -4.44
N ILE A 220 -4.97 15.09 -3.87
CA ILE A 220 -6.21 15.42 -3.16
C ILE A 220 -7.40 15.42 -4.13
N ALA A 221 -7.23 16.02 -5.31
CA ALA A 221 -8.25 16.01 -6.36
C ALA A 221 -8.60 14.59 -6.81
N LEU A 222 -7.59 13.70 -6.95
CA LEU A 222 -7.81 12.29 -7.23
C LEU A 222 -8.61 11.60 -6.11
N THR A 223 -8.28 11.84 -4.85
CA THR A 223 -9.04 11.29 -3.71
C THR A 223 -10.50 11.74 -3.74
N LYS A 224 -10.75 13.03 -3.98
CA LYS A 224 -12.11 13.55 -4.13
C LYS A 224 -12.87 12.87 -5.28
N ARG A 225 -12.23 12.66 -6.43
CA ARG A 225 -12.81 11.95 -7.55
C ARG A 225 -13.17 10.50 -7.20
N LEU A 226 -12.26 9.78 -6.52
CA LEU A 226 -12.43 8.40 -6.15
C LEU A 226 -13.45 8.18 -5.02
N SER A 227 -13.72 9.18 -4.19
CA SER A 227 -14.61 9.05 -3.02
C SER A 227 -16.05 8.68 -3.35
N THR A 228 -16.49 8.83 -4.60
CA THR A 228 -17.84 8.52 -5.07
C THR A 228 -17.91 7.24 -5.92
N THR A 229 -16.81 6.51 -6.07
CA THR A 229 -16.72 5.35 -6.98
C THR A 229 -16.96 4.00 -6.30
N GLY A 230 -17.18 3.98 -4.98
CA GLY A 230 -17.39 2.75 -4.21
C GLY A 230 -16.11 2.02 -3.80
N ILE A 231 -14.93 2.63 -3.98
CA ILE A 231 -13.68 2.06 -3.46
C ILE A 231 -13.70 2.01 -1.92
N TRP A 232 -12.96 1.07 -1.35
CA TRP A 232 -12.81 0.91 0.09
C TRP A 232 -11.92 1.97 0.72
N GLY A 233 -10.85 2.38 0.02
CA GLY A 233 -9.92 3.33 0.61
C GLY A 233 -8.89 3.89 -0.36
N VAL A 234 -8.20 4.93 0.10
CA VAL A 234 -7.03 5.52 -0.55
C VAL A 234 -5.82 5.43 0.36
N ARG A 235 -4.64 5.17 -0.22
CA ARG A 235 -3.35 5.15 0.46
C ARG A 235 -2.58 6.43 0.13
N VAL A 236 -2.30 7.26 1.15
CA VAL A 236 -1.86 8.66 1.00
C VAL A 236 -0.69 9.03 1.90
N HIS A 237 0.10 10.05 1.51
CA HIS A 237 1.23 10.53 2.30
C HIS A 237 0.82 11.58 3.33
N SER A 238 -0.17 12.44 3.05
CA SER A 238 -0.75 13.41 3.99
C SER A 238 -2.17 12.99 4.35
N VAL A 239 -2.55 13.07 5.61
CA VAL A 239 -3.86 12.59 6.08
C VAL A 239 -4.92 13.70 6.02
N LYS A 240 -4.71 14.78 6.73
CA LYS A 240 -5.71 15.82 6.91
C LYS A 240 -6.35 16.33 5.61
N PRO A 241 -5.61 16.77 4.58
CA PRO A 241 -6.23 17.32 3.37
C PRO A 241 -7.01 16.27 2.57
N HIS A 242 -6.63 14.99 2.67
CA HIS A 242 -7.38 13.91 2.05
C HIS A 242 -8.66 13.58 2.82
N LYS A 243 -8.66 13.65 4.15
CA LYS A 243 -9.88 13.47 4.98
C LYS A 243 -10.90 14.57 4.71
N GLU A 244 -10.47 15.81 4.52
CA GLU A 244 -11.36 16.96 4.29
C GLU A 244 -12.17 16.88 2.97
N VAL A 245 -11.70 16.07 2.01
CA VAL A 245 -12.41 15.89 0.72
C VAL A 245 -13.22 14.60 0.64
N LEU A 246 -13.16 13.73 1.65
CA LEU A 246 -13.99 12.53 1.74
C LEU A 246 -15.40 12.91 2.22
N PRO A 247 -16.46 12.24 1.75
CA PRO A 247 -17.80 12.42 2.28
C PRO A 247 -17.84 12.01 3.76
N LEU A 248 -18.61 12.76 4.56
CA LEU A 248 -18.87 12.46 5.98
C LEU A 248 -19.75 11.23 6.11
#